data_08d6f9ddfe7233f4488e7596b666d441
#
_entry.id   08d6f9ddfe7233f4488e7596b666d441
#
_cell.length_a   1.000
_cell.length_b   1.000
_cell.length_c   1.000
_cell.angle_alpha   90.00
_cell.angle_beta   90.00
_cell.angle_gamma   90.00
#
_symmetry.space_group_name_H-M   'P 1'
#
loop_
_entity.id
_entity.type
_entity.pdbx_description
1 polymer ?
#
loop_
_entity_poly.entity_id
_entity_poly.type
_entity_poly.pdbx_seq_one_letter_code
_entity_poly.pdbx_strand_id
1 'polypeptide(L)'
;MKDIILKVKGLRKSYHDRKSEMLALEDINLEVHEKEFISIVGPSGCGKSTILSILSLLEDKSSGEVELKDNITIGYMLQDDSLFSWRTILENCLIGLEVTGKLNKDSKNYVLELLKTYGLYEFKDKYPASLSGGMRQRVALIRTLAIKPDILLLDEPMSALDYQSRLAISDDIYRIIKNEGKTAIMVTHDIAEAISMSDKIVVLTKRPAKVKNIYDIKLTNKSTPINNRRCKEFSQYYDTIWRDLDVHI
;
A
#
# COMPACT_ATOMS: atom_id res chain seq x y z
N MET A 1 6.45 21.77 -9.31
CA MET A 1 5.52 20.64 -9.43
C MET A 1 6.29 19.39 -8.98
N LYS A 2 5.64 18.42 -8.33
CA LYS A 2 6.28 17.14 -8.04
C LYS A 2 6.40 16.35 -9.34
N ASP A 3 7.52 15.62 -9.55
CA ASP A 3 7.72 14.81 -10.74
C ASP A 3 6.77 13.59 -10.75
N ILE A 4 6.37 13.17 -11.94
CA ILE A 4 5.63 11.91 -12.11
C ILE A 4 6.63 10.76 -11.97
N ILE A 5 6.37 9.83 -11.04
CA ILE A 5 7.21 8.66 -10.78
C ILE A 5 6.64 7.38 -11.42
N LEU A 6 5.32 7.34 -11.59
CA LEU A 6 4.61 6.23 -12.23
C LEU A 6 3.43 6.79 -13.05
N LYS A 7 3.27 6.28 -14.27
CA LYS A 7 2.13 6.60 -15.14
C LYS A 7 1.56 5.31 -15.73
N VAL A 8 0.24 5.17 -15.64
CA VAL A 8 -0.53 4.06 -16.19
C VAL A 8 -1.48 4.61 -17.24
N LYS A 9 -1.48 4.02 -18.43
CA LYS A 9 -2.34 4.44 -19.55
C LYS A 9 -3.06 3.23 -20.13
N GLY A 10 -4.39 3.29 -20.13
CA GLY A 10 -5.24 2.30 -20.77
C GLY A 10 -5.00 0.86 -20.28
N LEU A 11 -4.62 0.69 -19.00
CA LEU A 11 -4.28 -0.63 -18.47
C LEU A 11 -5.49 -1.54 -18.50
N ARG A 12 -5.31 -2.72 -19.12
CA ARG A 12 -6.32 -3.77 -19.24
C ARG A 12 -5.75 -5.10 -18.79
N LYS A 13 -6.60 -5.89 -18.11
CA LYS A 13 -6.29 -7.25 -17.70
C LYS A 13 -7.47 -8.16 -17.91
N SER A 14 -7.26 -9.22 -18.70
CA SER A 14 -8.18 -10.35 -18.87
C SER A 14 -7.51 -11.62 -18.34
N TYR A 15 -8.28 -12.45 -17.68
CA TYR A 15 -7.90 -13.80 -17.30
C TYR A 15 -8.59 -14.79 -18.25
N HIS A 16 -7.84 -15.75 -18.74
CA HIS A 16 -8.35 -16.79 -19.61
C HIS A 16 -8.35 -18.12 -18.86
N ASP A 17 -9.51 -18.73 -18.76
CA ASP A 17 -9.65 -20.13 -18.37
C ASP A 17 -10.09 -20.91 -19.59
N ARG A 18 -9.97 -22.24 -19.54
CA ARG A 18 -10.30 -23.13 -20.68
C ARG A 18 -11.69 -22.92 -21.27
N LYS A 19 -12.63 -22.34 -20.56
CA LYS A 19 -14.04 -22.17 -20.93
C LYS A 19 -14.55 -20.73 -20.93
N SER A 20 -13.77 -19.78 -20.43
CA SER A 20 -14.23 -18.38 -20.25
C SER A 20 -13.09 -17.39 -20.26
N GLU A 21 -13.37 -16.20 -20.76
CA GLU A 21 -12.55 -15.02 -20.58
C GLU A 21 -13.20 -14.13 -19.52
N MET A 22 -12.44 -13.69 -18.53
CA MET A 22 -12.90 -12.78 -17.49
C MET A 22 -12.10 -11.49 -17.56
N LEU A 23 -12.74 -10.42 -17.99
CA LEU A 23 -12.17 -9.10 -17.97
C LEU A 23 -12.17 -8.55 -16.53
N ALA A 24 -10.98 -8.35 -15.96
CA ALA A 24 -10.82 -7.86 -14.60
C ALA A 24 -10.65 -6.34 -14.55
N LEU A 25 -9.78 -5.80 -15.41
CA LEU A 25 -9.49 -4.37 -15.51
C LEU A 25 -9.75 -3.88 -16.94
N GLU A 26 -10.36 -2.70 -17.06
CA GLU A 26 -10.67 -2.07 -18.34
C GLU A 26 -10.36 -0.58 -18.28
N ASP A 27 -9.37 -0.16 -19.06
CA ASP A 27 -8.97 1.25 -19.23
C ASP A 27 -8.62 1.98 -17.92
N ILE A 28 -7.73 1.40 -17.10
CA ILE A 28 -7.22 2.07 -15.91
C ILE A 28 -6.16 3.10 -16.31
N ASN A 29 -6.41 4.34 -15.91
CA ASN A 29 -5.51 5.48 -16.12
C ASN A 29 -5.16 6.09 -14.76
N LEU A 30 -3.86 6.25 -14.46
CA LEU A 30 -3.38 6.75 -13.17
C LEU A 30 -2.04 7.45 -13.33
N GLU A 31 -1.88 8.61 -12.68
CA GLU A 31 -0.60 9.30 -12.53
C GLU A 31 -0.26 9.43 -11.04
N VAL A 32 0.95 9.05 -10.68
CA VAL A 32 1.49 9.09 -9.31
C VAL A 32 2.70 10.00 -9.28
N HIS A 33 2.71 10.93 -8.33
CA HIS A 33 3.81 11.87 -8.15
C HIS A 33 4.74 11.43 -7.00
N GLU A 34 5.98 11.89 -7.03
CA GLU A 34 6.93 11.61 -5.95
C GLU A 34 6.40 12.07 -4.59
N LYS A 35 6.58 11.22 -3.56
CA LYS A 35 6.14 11.46 -2.18
C LYS A 35 4.62 11.68 -2.03
N GLU A 36 3.85 11.21 -3.00
CA GLU A 36 2.39 11.18 -2.93
C GLU A 36 1.93 9.88 -2.26
N PHE A 37 0.90 9.97 -1.44
CA PHE A 37 0.21 8.82 -0.89
C PHE A 37 -1.14 8.69 -1.61
N ILE A 38 -1.31 7.65 -2.42
CA ILE A 38 -2.54 7.38 -3.17
C ILE A 38 -3.23 6.16 -2.57
N SER A 39 -4.54 6.23 -2.37
CA SER A 39 -5.35 5.05 -2.10
C SER A 39 -6.23 4.70 -3.29
N ILE A 40 -6.35 3.41 -3.56
CA ILE A 40 -7.28 2.83 -4.53
C ILE A 40 -8.38 2.12 -3.75
N VAL A 41 -9.62 2.59 -3.90
CA VAL A 41 -10.79 2.00 -3.25
C VAL A 41 -11.77 1.46 -4.28
N GLY A 42 -12.53 0.44 -3.91
CA GLY A 42 -13.50 -0.17 -4.81
C GLY A 42 -14.13 -1.41 -4.18
N PRO A 43 -15.22 -1.95 -4.77
CA PRO A 43 -15.89 -3.13 -4.28
C PRO A 43 -14.96 -4.35 -4.13
N SER A 44 -15.32 -5.28 -3.24
CA SER A 44 -14.54 -6.51 -3.08
C SER A 44 -14.47 -7.28 -4.42
N GLY A 45 -13.29 -7.80 -4.75
CA GLY A 45 -13.06 -8.56 -5.98
C GLY A 45 -13.10 -7.75 -7.28
N CYS A 46 -13.13 -6.40 -7.26
CA CYS A 46 -13.14 -5.61 -8.49
C CYS A 46 -11.81 -5.64 -9.26
N GLY A 47 -10.67 -5.95 -8.61
CA GLY A 47 -9.36 -6.02 -9.28
C GLY A 47 -8.29 -5.11 -8.67
N LYS A 48 -8.49 -4.59 -7.43
CA LYS A 48 -7.54 -3.71 -6.74
C LYS A 48 -6.15 -4.36 -6.58
N SER A 49 -6.09 -5.57 -6.03
CA SER A 49 -4.81 -6.31 -5.87
C SER A 49 -4.19 -6.68 -7.22
N THR A 50 -5.00 -6.92 -8.26
CA THR A 50 -4.52 -7.13 -9.63
C THR A 50 -3.74 -5.91 -10.14
N ILE A 51 -4.22 -4.69 -9.84
CA ILE A 51 -3.47 -3.47 -10.20
C ILE A 51 -2.11 -3.48 -9.51
N LEU A 52 -2.05 -3.74 -8.19
CA LEU A 52 -0.77 -3.78 -7.47
C LEU A 52 0.16 -4.88 -7.98
N SER A 53 -0.38 -6.06 -8.30
CA SER A 53 0.41 -7.18 -8.87
C SER A 53 1.02 -6.83 -10.22
N ILE A 54 0.28 -6.11 -11.08
CA ILE A 54 0.81 -5.63 -12.36
C ILE A 54 1.88 -4.54 -12.14
N LEU A 55 1.63 -3.58 -11.24
CA LEU A 55 2.59 -2.52 -10.94
C LEU A 55 3.88 -3.05 -10.32
N SER A 56 3.81 -4.16 -9.57
CA SER A 56 4.99 -4.83 -8.99
C SER A 56 5.68 -5.82 -9.94
N LEU A 57 5.20 -5.96 -11.17
CA LEU A 57 5.68 -6.92 -12.18
C LEU A 57 5.54 -8.39 -11.77
N LEU A 58 4.65 -8.69 -10.81
CA LEU A 58 4.31 -10.07 -10.44
C LEU A 58 3.29 -10.68 -11.41
N GLU A 59 2.58 -9.83 -12.14
CA GLU A 59 1.57 -10.26 -13.10
C GLU A 59 1.63 -9.42 -14.38
N ASP A 60 1.50 -10.08 -15.53
CA ASP A 60 1.48 -9.42 -16.83
C ASP A 60 0.14 -8.73 -17.09
N LYS A 61 0.19 -7.54 -17.65
CA LYS A 61 -0.98 -6.88 -18.22
C LYS A 61 -1.39 -7.50 -19.57
N SER A 62 -2.67 -7.43 -19.90
CA SER A 62 -3.13 -7.86 -21.25
C SER A 62 -2.90 -6.79 -22.31
N SER A 63 -3.05 -5.50 -21.95
CA SER A 63 -2.73 -4.37 -22.82
C SER A 63 -2.59 -3.07 -21.99
N GLY A 64 -2.26 -1.96 -22.64
CA GLY A 64 -2.00 -0.68 -22.02
C GLY A 64 -0.52 -0.49 -21.68
N GLU A 65 -0.20 0.64 -21.05
CA GLU A 65 1.18 1.02 -20.73
C GLU A 65 1.34 1.29 -19.23
N VAL A 66 2.46 0.87 -18.68
CA VAL A 66 2.93 1.21 -17.33
C VAL A 66 4.32 1.78 -17.49
N GLU A 67 4.45 3.08 -17.28
CA GLU A 67 5.69 3.83 -17.40
C GLU A 67 6.20 4.16 -15.98
N LEU A 68 7.40 3.73 -15.66
CA LEU A 68 8.11 4.07 -14.43
C LEU A 68 9.24 5.05 -14.76
N LYS A 69 9.50 5.99 -13.88
CA LYS A 69 10.73 6.80 -13.94
C LYS A 69 11.95 5.87 -13.86
N ASP A 70 13.04 6.23 -14.53
CA ASP A 70 14.25 5.40 -14.57
C ASP A 70 14.78 5.09 -13.16
N ASN A 71 15.32 3.87 -13.02
CA ASN A 71 15.93 3.34 -11.79
C ASN A 71 15.04 3.31 -10.55
N ILE A 72 13.73 3.28 -10.72
CA ILE A 72 12.76 3.16 -9.62
C ILE A 72 12.73 1.73 -9.06
N THR A 73 12.80 1.63 -7.74
CA THR A 73 12.64 0.38 -7.01
C THR A 73 11.26 0.34 -6.37
N ILE A 74 10.54 -0.76 -6.55
CA ILE A 74 9.21 -0.99 -5.97
C ILE A 74 9.33 -1.99 -4.82
N GLY A 75 8.73 -1.66 -3.68
CA GLY A 75 8.52 -2.58 -2.57
C GLY A 75 7.04 -2.93 -2.47
N TYR A 76 6.70 -4.22 -2.36
CA TYR A 76 5.33 -4.68 -2.25
C TYR A 76 5.09 -5.35 -0.90
N MET A 77 4.17 -4.79 -0.13
CA MET A 77 3.65 -5.35 1.10
C MET A 77 2.32 -6.04 0.79
N LEU A 78 2.31 -7.36 0.92
CA LEU A 78 1.13 -8.21 0.70
C LEU A 78 0.09 -8.02 1.79
N GLN A 79 -1.14 -8.43 1.53
CA GLN A 79 -2.27 -8.38 2.46
C GLN A 79 -1.96 -9.13 3.77
N ASP A 80 -1.41 -10.32 3.67
CA ASP A 80 -0.89 -11.05 4.82
C ASP A 80 0.54 -10.59 5.14
N ASP A 81 0.93 -10.60 6.41
CA ASP A 81 2.27 -10.22 6.83
C ASP A 81 3.35 -11.11 6.20
N SER A 82 2.99 -12.35 5.84
CA SER A 82 3.83 -13.33 5.14
C SER A 82 5.24 -13.43 5.73
N LEU A 83 5.35 -13.36 7.07
CA LEU A 83 6.60 -13.52 7.77
C LEU A 83 6.97 -15.01 7.84
N PHE A 84 8.25 -15.31 7.60
CA PHE A 84 8.77 -16.67 7.75
C PHE A 84 8.81 -17.07 9.21
N SER A 85 7.97 -18.00 9.62
CA SER A 85 7.80 -18.43 11.01
C SER A 85 9.07 -19.03 11.63
N TRP A 86 9.97 -19.55 10.80
CA TRP A 86 11.25 -20.17 11.20
C TRP A 86 12.43 -19.18 11.21
N ARG A 87 12.20 -17.91 10.85
CA ARG A 87 13.19 -16.84 10.91
C ARG A 87 12.87 -15.87 12.04
N THR A 88 13.89 -15.31 12.64
CA THR A 88 13.74 -14.21 13.60
C THR A 88 13.17 -12.96 12.93
N ILE A 89 12.78 -11.99 13.73
CA ILE A 89 12.26 -10.70 13.22
C ILE A 89 13.32 -9.97 12.39
N LEU A 90 14.56 -9.94 12.86
CA LEU A 90 15.67 -9.35 12.12
C LEU A 90 15.91 -10.06 10.79
N GLU A 91 15.97 -11.40 10.80
CA GLU A 91 16.16 -12.19 9.58
C GLU A 91 15.01 -12.01 8.59
N ASN A 92 13.76 -11.89 9.06
CA ASN A 92 12.62 -11.54 8.22
C ASN A 92 12.82 -10.18 7.55
N CYS A 93 13.28 -9.17 8.29
CA CYS A 93 13.52 -7.83 7.73
C CYS A 93 14.70 -7.81 6.73
N LEU A 94 15.68 -8.69 6.86
CA LEU A 94 16.87 -8.72 6.01
C LEU A 94 16.69 -9.51 4.70
N ILE A 95 15.63 -10.32 4.56
CA ILE A 95 15.50 -11.27 3.45
C ILE A 95 15.58 -10.62 2.06
N GLY A 96 14.96 -9.44 1.87
CA GLY A 96 15.02 -8.73 0.60
C GLY A 96 16.44 -8.30 0.23
N LEU A 97 17.25 -7.96 1.24
CA LEU A 97 18.67 -7.63 1.05
C LEU A 97 19.52 -8.87 0.77
N GLU A 98 19.19 -10.01 1.42
CA GLU A 98 19.86 -11.29 1.17
C GLU A 98 19.65 -11.73 -0.29
N VAL A 99 18.38 -11.80 -0.72
CA VAL A 99 18.01 -12.27 -2.07
C VAL A 99 18.56 -11.36 -3.17
N THR A 100 18.63 -10.06 -2.93
CA THR A 100 19.17 -9.10 -3.92
C THR A 100 20.70 -8.93 -3.86
N GLY A 101 21.39 -9.66 -2.96
CA GLY A 101 22.83 -9.54 -2.78
C GLY A 101 23.29 -8.19 -2.22
N LYS A 102 22.36 -7.42 -1.62
CA LYS A 102 22.62 -6.08 -1.06
C LYS A 102 22.84 -6.08 0.45
N LEU A 103 22.86 -7.27 1.08
CA LEU A 103 23.12 -7.39 2.52
C LEU A 103 24.59 -7.09 2.81
N ASN A 104 24.82 -6.03 3.57
CA ASN A 104 26.13 -5.62 4.07
C ASN A 104 25.96 -4.98 5.46
N LYS A 105 27.06 -4.51 6.07
CA LYS A 105 27.04 -3.91 7.40
C LYS A 105 26.14 -2.66 7.45
N ASP A 106 26.15 -1.82 6.43
CA ASP A 106 25.40 -0.57 6.41
C ASP A 106 23.90 -0.82 6.22
N SER A 107 23.53 -1.72 5.31
CA SER A 107 22.13 -2.11 5.10
C SER A 107 21.56 -2.83 6.32
N LYS A 108 22.33 -3.67 7.02
CA LYS A 108 21.93 -4.27 8.28
C LYS A 108 21.74 -3.24 9.38
N ASN A 109 22.66 -2.26 9.51
CA ASN A 109 22.54 -1.18 10.46
C ASN A 109 21.29 -0.33 10.20
N TYR A 110 20.98 -0.02 8.94
CA TYR A 110 19.75 0.68 8.56
C TYR A 110 18.50 -0.08 9.04
N VAL A 111 18.43 -1.39 8.84
CA VAL A 111 17.30 -2.20 9.34
C VAL A 111 17.21 -2.20 10.87
N LEU A 112 18.35 -2.27 11.57
CA LEU A 112 18.37 -2.18 13.03
C LEU A 112 17.87 -0.81 13.53
N GLU A 113 18.23 0.28 12.85
CA GLU A 113 17.71 1.61 13.18
C GLU A 113 16.19 1.72 12.89
N LEU A 114 15.68 1.13 11.80
CA LEU A 114 14.24 1.04 11.57
C LEU A 114 13.54 0.29 12.71
N LEU A 115 14.05 -0.89 13.09
CA LEU A 115 13.48 -1.66 14.20
C LEU A 115 13.49 -0.88 15.52
N LYS A 116 14.54 -0.10 15.78
CA LYS A 116 14.66 0.75 16.96
C LYS A 116 13.67 1.93 16.92
N THR A 117 13.65 2.66 15.81
CA THR A 117 12.78 3.83 15.61
C THR A 117 11.30 3.46 15.75
N TYR A 118 10.93 2.26 15.30
CA TYR A 118 9.53 1.81 15.30
C TYR A 118 9.20 0.81 16.42
N GLY A 119 10.05 0.78 17.49
CA GLY A 119 9.75 0.09 18.75
C GLY A 119 9.78 -1.43 18.69
N LEU A 120 10.56 -2.01 17.75
CA LEU A 120 10.66 -3.45 17.56
C LEU A 120 12.06 -4.01 17.84
N TYR A 121 13.00 -3.18 18.27
CA TYR A 121 14.40 -3.59 18.46
C TYR A 121 14.55 -4.73 19.47
N GLU A 122 13.83 -4.67 20.60
CA GLU A 122 13.89 -5.69 21.65
C GLU A 122 13.32 -7.05 21.20
N PHE A 123 12.61 -7.06 20.08
CA PHE A 123 12.02 -8.27 19.48
C PHE A 123 12.85 -8.85 18.33
N LYS A 124 13.97 -8.22 17.96
CA LYS A 124 14.75 -8.56 16.76
C LYS A 124 15.17 -10.04 16.69
N ASP A 125 15.46 -10.65 17.86
CA ASP A 125 15.89 -12.05 17.99
C ASP A 125 14.72 -13.01 18.31
N LYS A 126 13.48 -12.50 18.34
CA LYS A 126 12.26 -13.29 18.54
C LYS A 126 11.70 -13.77 17.20
N TYR A 127 10.77 -14.71 17.26
CA TYR A 127 10.05 -15.25 16.11
C TYR A 127 8.67 -14.59 15.94
N PRO A 128 8.09 -14.59 14.74
CA PRO A 128 6.79 -13.96 14.48
C PRO A 128 5.65 -14.37 15.41
N ALA A 129 5.64 -15.61 15.87
CA ALA A 129 4.63 -16.13 16.79
C ALA A 129 4.57 -15.40 18.14
N SER A 130 5.65 -14.70 18.53
CA SER A 130 5.70 -13.94 19.79
C SER A 130 5.17 -12.51 19.67
N LEU A 131 4.75 -12.07 18.46
CA LEU A 131 4.33 -10.70 18.17
C LEU A 131 2.81 -10.61 18.04
N SER A 132 2.25 -9.45 18.44
CA SER A 132 0.86 -9.10 18.11
C SER A 132 0.69 -8.88 16.59
N GLY A 133 -0.55 -8.92 16.10
CA GLY A 133 -0.85 -8.67 14.68
C GLY A 133 -0.30 -7.34 14.18
N GLY A 134 -0.49 -6.25 14.95
CA GLY A 134 0.05 -4.95 14.59
C GLY A 134 1.57 -4.87 14.61
N MET A 135 2.24 -5.61 15.51
CA MET A 135 3.70 -5.72 15.48
C MET A 135 4.18 -6.46 14.22
N ARG A 136 3.51 -7.55 13.83
CA ARG A 136 3.84 -8.27 12.58
C ARG A 136 3.66 -7.39 11.35
N GLN A 137 2.60 -6.58 11.28
CA GLN A 137 2.40 -5.63 10.17
C GLN A 137 3.52 -4.59 10.09
N ARG A 138 3.98 -4.06 11.23
CA ARG A 138 5.16 -3.16 11.25
C ARG A 138 6.43 -3.87 10.79
N VAL A 139 6.65 -5.12 11.17
CA VAL A 139 7.80 -5.93 10.69
C VAL A 139 7.71 -6.12 9.17
N ALA A 140 6.54 -6.44 8.62
CA ALA A 140 6.33 -6.60 7.18
C ALA A 140 6.63 -5.29 6.43
N LEU A 141 6.21 -4.15 6.97
CA LEU A 141 6.55 -2.84 6.40
C LEU A 141 8.06 -2.56 6.46
N ILE A 142 8.72 -2.82 7.61
CA ILE A 142 10.19 -2.65 7.74
C ILE A 142 10.93 -3.56 6.77
N ARG A 143 10.49 -4.82 6.60
CA ARG A 143 11.04 -5.75 5.60
C ARG A 143 10.95 -5.15 4.19
N THR A 144 9.82 -4.55 3.86
CA THR A 144 9.62 -3.92 2.55
C THR A 144 10.48 -2.65 2.40
N LEU A 145 10.66 -1.87 3.46
CA LEU A 145 11.50 -0.67 3.48
C LEU A 145 13.01 -0.99 3.45
N ALA A 146 13.43 -2.17 3.90
CA ALA A 146 14.83 -2.57 4.00
C ALA A 146 15.59 -2.43 2.67
N ILE A 147 14.93 -2.70 1.54
CA ILE A 147 15.48 -2.55 0.20
C ILE A 147 15.50 -1.10 -0.31
N LYS A 148 15.06 -0.14 0.53
CA LYS A 148 14.94 1.30 0.22
C LYS A 148 14.14 1.60 -1.05
N PRO A 149 12.91 1.08 -1.19
CA PRO A 149 12.12 1.30 -2.38
C PRO A 149 11.77 2.78 -2.54
N ASP A 150 11.52 3.21 -3.78
CA ASP A 150 11.02 4.55 -4.12
C ASP A 150 9.50 4.59 -4.04
N ILE A 151 8.85 3.49 -4.43
CA ILE A 151 7.41 3.30 -4.37
C ILE A 151 7.08 2.11 -3.46
N LEU A 152 6.17 2.32 -2.52
CA LEU A 152 5.58 1.27 -1.68
C LEU A 152 4.18 0.93 -2.21
N LEU A 153 3.96 -0.33 -2.54
CA LEU A 153 2.64 -0.89 -2.81
C LEU A 153 2.15 -1.61 -1.55
N LEU A 154 0.96 -1.25 -1.08
CA LEU A 154 0.37 -1.74 0.16
C LEU A 154 -0.99 -2.37 -0.15
N ASP A 155 -1.10 -3.69 -0.01
CA ASP A 155 -2.34 -4.42 -0.28
C ASP A 155 -3.08 -4.68 1.04
N GLU A 156 -4.13 -3.91 1.31
CA GLU A 156 -4.96 -4.00 2.52
C GLU A 156 -4.16 -4.17 3.83
N PRO A 157 -3.16 -3.32 4.11
CA PRO A 157 -2.15 -3.58 5.14
C PRO A 157 -2.70 -3.68 6.58
N MET A 158 -3.98 -3.39 6.80
CA MET A 158 -4.62 -3.37 8.12
C MET A 158 -5.85 -4.27 8.20
N SER A 159 -6.16 -5.06 7.15
CA SER A 159 -7.40 -5.85 7.05
C SER A 159 -7.56 -6.92 8.14
N ALA A 160 -6.45 -7.49 8.62
CA ALA A 160 -6.44 -8.55 9.64
C ALA A 160 -6.50 -8.04 11.09
N LEU A 161 -6.67 -6.71 11.30
CA LEU A 161 -6.62 -6.09 12.62
C LEU A 161 -8.01 -5.68 13.12
N ASP A 162 -8.21 -5.74 14.45
CA ASP A 162 -9.37 -5.14 15.08
C ASP A 162 -9.37 -3.60 14.92
N TYR A 163 -10.51 -2.96 15.15
CA TYR A 163 -10.69 -1.53 14.91
C TYR A 163 -9.70 -0.63 15.66
N GLN A 164 -9.42 -0.91 16.93
CA GLN A 164 -8.52 -0.07 17.74
C GLN A 164 -7.07 -0.23 17.28
N SER A 165 -6.65 -1.47 17.07
CA SER A 165 -5.32 -1.79 16.51
C SER A 165 -5.13 -1.17 15.13
N ARG A 166 -6.17 -1.20 14.29
CA ARG A 166 -6.16 -0.59 12.94
C ARG A 166 -5.90 0.90 12.98
N LEU A 167 -6.54 1.64 13.90
CA LEU A 167 -6.31 3.08 14.06
C LEU A 167 -4.87 3.39 14.45
N ALA A 168 -4.33 2.66 15.44
CA ALA A 168 -2.95 2.87 15.89
C ALA A 168 -1.94 2.54 14.79
N ILE A 169 -2.14 1.41 14.09
CA ILE A 169 -1.26 0.97 13.00
C ILE A 169 -1.34 1.90 11.79
N SER A 170 -2.52 2.48 11.47
CA SER A 170 -2.63 3.50 10.41
C SER A 170 -1.71 4.68 10.67
N ASP A 171 -1.69 5.18 11.93
CA ASP A 171 -0.82 6.28 12.33
C ASP A 171 0.66 5.89 12.20
N ASP A 172 1.02 4.68 12.63
CA ASP A 172 2.39 4.19 12.53
C ASP A 172 2.83 4.04 11.07
N ILE A 173 2.05 3.36 10.23
CA ILE A 173 2.35 3.17 8.80
C ILE A 173 2.48 4.53 8.11
N TYR A 174 1.53 5.44 8.31
CA TYR A 174 1.57 6.77 7.73
C TYR A 174 2.83 7.54 8.12
N ARG A 175 3.17 7.53 9.42
CA ARG A 175 4.35 8.20 9.96
C ARG A 175 5.64 7.61 9.38
N ILE A 176 5.73 6.29 9.30
CA ILE A 176 6.86 5.58 8.71
C ILE A 176 7.07 6.02 7.25
N ILE A 177 6.01 5.96 6.43
CA ILE A 177 6.09 6.32 5.00
C ILE A 177 6.48 7.78 4.80
N LYS A 178 5.90 8.69 5.60
CA LYS A 178 6.20 10.13 5.50
C LYS A 178 7.62 10.46 5.98
N ASN A 179 8.09 9.85 7.08
CA ASN A 179 9.45 10.06 7.60
C ASN A 179 10.51 9.55 6.63
N GLU A 180 10.27 8.39 6.00
CA GLU A 180 11.16 7.82 4.99
C GLU A 180 11.04 8.52 3.62
N GLY A 181 10.12 9.49 3.48
CA GLY A 181 9.92 10.28 2.26
C GLY A 181 9.51 9.45 1.04
N LYS A 182 8.75 8.36 1.25
CA LYS A 182 8.39 7.42 0.19
C LYS A 182 7.10 7.81 -0.51
N THR A 183 6.98 7.39 -1.77
CA THR A 183 5.71 7.36 -2.51
C THR A 183 4.96 6.09 -2.12
N ALA A 184 3.64 6.16 -1.91
CA ALA A 184 2.85 4.99 -1.54
C ALA A 184 1.58 4.87 -2.37
N ILE A 185 1.26 3.64 -2.79
CA ILE A 185 -0.02 3.27 -3.39
C ILE A 185 -0.63 2.19 -2.50
N MET A 186 -1.74 2.50 -1.85
CA MET A 186 -2.44 1.60 -0.95
C MET A 186 -3.76 1.16 -1.57
N VAL A 187 -4.05 -0.11 -1.51
CA VAL A 187 -5.37 -0.67 -1.78
C VAL A 187 -6.06 -0.90 -0.44
N THR A 188 -7.30 -0.47 -0.32
CA THR A 188 -8.15 -0.74 0.84
C THR A 188 -9.62 -0.76 0.44
N HIS A 189 -10.44 -1.45 1.22
CA HIS A 189 -11.90 -1.37 1.15
C HIS A 189 -12.49 -0.39 2.19
N ASP A 190 -11.65 0.17 3.09
CA ASP A 190 -12.06 1.12 4.11
C ASP A 190 -11.87 2.57 3.63
N ILE A 191 -13.01 3.25 3.37
CA ILE A 191 -13.03 4.65 2.93
C ILE A 191 -12.38 5.57 3.96
N ALA A 192 -12.59 5.30 5.25
CA ALA A 192 -12.05 6.14 6.32
C ALA A 192 -10.52 6.03 6.42
N GLU A 193 -9.95 4.84 6.16
CA GLU A 193 -8.49 4.68 6.00
C GLU A 193 -7.99 5.50 4.82
N ALA A 194 -8.62 5.33 3.64
CA ALA A 194 -8.22 6.03 2.43
C ALA A 194 -8.20 7.55 2.64
N ILE A 195 -9.27 8.14 3.17
CA ILE A 195 -9.36 9.60 3.39
C ILE A 195 -8.32 10.05 4.42
N SER A 196 -8.14 9.30 5.50
CA SER A 196 -7.25 9.72 6.58
C SER A 196 -5.76 9.68 6.23
N MET A 197 -5.35 8.82 5.28
CA MET A 197 -3.94 8.60 4.94
C MET A 197 -3.51 9.26 3.63
N SER A 198 -4.42 9.42 2.66
CA SER A 198 -4.04 9.72 1.29
C SER A 198 -3.99 11.21 0.97
N ASP A 199 -3.23 11.52 -0.06
CA ASP A 199 -3.25 12.82 -0.75
C ASP A 199 -4.25 12.76 -1.92
N LYS A 200 -4.45 11.55 -2.50
CA LYS A 200 -5.37 11.29 -3.61
C LYS A 200 -6.07 9.95 -3.42
N ILE A 201 -7.35 9.86 -3.78
CA ILE A 201 -8.12 8.61 -3.77
C ILE A 201 -8.64 8.33 -5.18
N VAL A 202 -8.39 7.12 -5.66
CA VAL A 202 -8.90 6.58 -6.91
C VAL A 202 -10.04 5.62 -6.59
N VAL A 203 -11.24 5.92 -7.07
CA VAL A 203 -12.43 5.08 -6.88
C VAL A 203 -12.64 4.21 -8.11
N LEU A 204 -12.72 2.89 -7.91
CA LEU A 204 -12.96 1.92 -8.97
C LEU A 204 -14.42 1.48 -9.01
N THR A 205 -14.89 1.13 -10.22
CA THR A 205 -16.19 0.49 -10.45
C THR A 205 -16.15 -1.00 -10.05
N LYS A 206 -17.33 -1.65 -10.07
CA LYS A 206 -17.42 -3.13 -10.10
C LYS A 206 -16.71 -3.67 -11.34
N ARG A 207 -16.39 -4.98 -11.31
CA ARG A 207 -15.75 -5.69 -12.44
C ARG A 207 -16.60 -5.65 -13.72
N PRO A 208 -16.00 -5.37 -14.90
CA PRO A 208 -14.60 -4.97 -15.10
C PRO A 208 -14.32 -3.60 -14.49
N ALA A 209 -13.23 -3.52 -13.71
CA ALA A 209 -12.92 -2.28 -13.00
C ALA A 209 -12.44 -1.20 -13.96
N LYS A 210 -13.01 -0.01 -13.80
CA LYS A 210 -12.58 1.26 -14.41
C LYS A 210 -12.37 2.29 -13.33
N VAL A 211 -11.61 3.31 -13.61
CA VAL A 211 -11.57 4.50 -12.72
C VAL A 211 -12.89 5.23 -12.84
N LYS A 212 -13.68 5.27 -11.76
CA LYS A 212 -14.94 6.00 -11.69
C LYS A 212 -14.68 7.47 -11.41
N ASN A 213 -13.93 7.78 -10.37
CA ASN A 213 -13.54 9.12 -9.97
C ASN A 213 -12.16 9.15 -9.33
N ILE A 214 -11.54 10.34 -9.33
CA ILE A 214 -10.30 10.63 -8.60
C ILE A 214 -10.54 11.84 -7.72
N TYR A 215 -10.21 11.75 -6.44
CA TYR A 215 -10.39 12.80 -5.45
C TYR A 215 -9.04 13.27 -4.90
N ASP A 216 -8.72 14.54 -5.00
CA ASP A 216 -7.64 15.17 -4.25
C ASP A 216 -8.13 15.44 -2.82
N ILE A 217 -7.46 14.89 -1.83
CA ILE A 217 -7.86 14.98 -0.42
C ILE A 217 -7.16 16.16 0.24
N LYS A 218 -7.92 17.20 0.50
CA LYS A 218 -7.47 18.43 1.15
C LYS A 218 -8.16 18.57 2.51
N LEU A 219 -7.45 18.21 3.58
CA LEU A 219 -7.92 18.33 4.95
C LEU A 219 -7.26 19.53 5.62
N THR A 220 -8.05 20.33 6.34
CA THR A 220 -7.53 21.42 7.16
C THR A 220 -6.67 20.85 8.29
N ASN A 221 -5.43 21.33 8.46
CA ASN A 221 -4.48 20.86 9.46
C ASN A 221 -4.17 19.35 9.34
N LYS A 222 -4.01 18.85 8.11
CA LYS A 222 -3.65 17.45 7.85
C LYS A 222 -2.42 17.05 8.66
N SER A 223 -2.54 15.97 9.45
CA SER A 223 -1.49 15.46 10.33
C SER A 223 -1.50 13.93 10.39
N THR A 224 -1.76 13.31 11.53
CA THR A 224 -1.86 11.87 11.64
C THR A 224 -3.24 11.36 11.20
N PRO A 225 -3.38 10.11 10.70
CA PRO A 225 -4.66 9.52 10.32
C PRO A 225 -5.76 9.66 11.38
N ILE A 226 -5.44 9.44 12.67
CA ILE A 226 -6.41 9.62 13.76
C ILE A 226 -6.91 11.07 13.81
N ASN A 227 -6.03 12.05 13.69
CA ASN A 227 -6.40 13.47 13.72
C ASN A 227 -7.13 13.89 12.44
N ASN A 228 -6.71 13.36 11.30
CA ASN A 228 -7.34 13.63 10.01
C ASN A 228 -8.83 13.23 9.98
N ARG A 229 -9.21 12.15 10.70
CA ARG A 229 -10.61 11.74 10.86
C ARG A 229 -11.48 12.75 11.61
N ARG A 230 -10.87 13.71 12.32
CA ARG A 230 -11.59 14.78 13.06
C ARG A 230 -11.72 16.07 12.25
N CYS A 231 -11.12 16.15 11.06
CA CYS A 231 -11.25 17.32 10.19
C CYS A 231 -12.69 17.47 9.69
N LYS A 232 -13.16 18.72 9.59
CA LYS A 232 -14.54 19.02 9.16
C LYS A 232 -14.86 18.52 7.76
N GLU A 233 -13.86 18.45 6.88
CA GLU A 233 -13.99 17.99 5.51
C GLU A 233 -14.11 16.46 5.40
N PHE A 234 -13.73 15.73 6.44
CA PHE A 234 -13.65 14.27 6.42
C PHE A 234 -14.99 13.62 6.10
N SER A 235 -16.07 14.00 6.79
CA SER A 235 -17.41 13.45 6.55
C SER A 235 -17.91 13.75 5.15
N GLN A 236 -17.63 14.92 4.59
CA GLN A 236 -18.04 15.28 3.24
C GLN A 236 -17.34 14.37 2.19
N TYR A 237 -16.03 14.13 2.33
CA TYR A 237 -15.33 13.16 1.47
C TYR A 237 -15.88 11.76 1.64
N TYR A 238 -16.14 11.34 2.90
CA TYR A 238 -16.69 10.02 3.19
C TYR A 238 -18.03 9.79 2.50
N ASP A 239 -18.99 10.70 2.65
CA ASP A 239 -20.30 10.62 2.03
C ASP A 239 -20.23 10.61 0.51
N THR A 240 -19.32 11.40 -0.08
CA THR A 240 -19.16 11.49 -1.52
C THR A 240 -18.59 10.20 -2.10
N ILE A 241 -17.51 9.68 -1.50
CA ILE A 241 -16.87 8.44 -1.96
C ILE A 241 -17.78 7.23 -1.71
N TRP A 242 -18.52 7.22 -0.58
CA TRP A 242 -19.51 6.18 -0.28
C TRP A 242 -20.58 6.07 -1.38
N ARG A 243 -21.13 7.20 -1.83
CA ARG A 243 -22.10 7.22 -2.95
C ARG A 243 -21.50 6.70 -4.24
N ASP A 244 -20.24 7.02 -4.50
CA ASP A 244 -19.55 6.55 -5.71
C ASP A 244 -19.30 5.05 -5.72
N LEU A 245 -19.12 4.44 -4.56
CA LEU A 245 -18.92 2.99 -4.46
C LEU A 245 -20.21 2.17 -4.69
N ASP A 246 -21.38 2.84 -4.93
CA ASP A 246 -22.67 2.20 -5.16
C ASP A 246 -22.97 1.12 -4.09
N VAL A 247 -22.71 1.44 -2.83
CA VAL A 247 -23.07 0.57 -1.73
C VAL A 247 -24.60 0.70 -1.56
N HIS A 248 -25.34 -0.10 -2.33
CA HIS A 248 -26.76 -0.29 -2.07
C HIS A 248 -26.90 -1.11 -0.79
N ILE A 249 -27.49 -0.50 0.22
CA ILE A 249 -28.01 -1.17 1.42
C ILE A 249 -29.29 -1.91 1.04
#